data_b097fe5eae7e08bb1bc8b39c2655fc03
#
_entry.id   b097fe5eae7e08bb1bc8b39c2655fc03
#
_cell.length_a   1.000
_cell.length_b   1.000
_cell.length_c   1.000
_cell.angle_alpha   90.00
_cell.angle_beta   90.00
_cell.angle_gamma   90.00
#
_symmetry.space_group_name_H-M   'P 1'
#
loop_
_entity.id
_entity.type
_entity.pdbx_description
1 polymer ?
#
loop_
_entity_poly.entity_id
_entity_poly.type
_entity_poly.pdbx_seq_one_letter_code
_entity_poly.pdbx_strand_id
1 'polypeptide(L)'
;MSNLMEVIKSRRSTRAFKSELPPKDQIMQIVEAAEWAPSGMGKYLWHFTVIYNAEKSLKLARAVAEADNRGPQYNFYGAPVNIIISYKRDEHHALVDGAAAMENLLLMATELGLGSRWIN
;
A
#
# COMPACT_ATOMS: atom_id res chain seq x y z
N MET A 1 -15.14 9.80 -15.38
CA MET A 1 -13.84 10.12 -14.75
C MET A 1 -14.09 10.84 -13.44
N SER A 2 -13.48 10.38 -12.37
CA SER A 2 -13.68 10.98 -11.06
C SER A 2 -12.98 12.34 -10.95
N ASN A 3 -13.56 13.21 -10.14
CA ASN A 3 -12.91 14.46 -9.77
C ASN A 3 -11.86 14.15 -8.71
N LEU A 4 -10.65 14.65 -8.87
CA LEU A 4 -9.55 14.38 -7.94
C LEU A 4 -9.89 14.77 -6.50
N MET A 5 -10.55 15.91 -6.29
CA MET A 5 -10.93 16.33 -4.95
C MET A 5 -11.90 15.34 -4.30
N GLU A 6 -12.82 14.79 -5.07
CA GLU A 6 -13.74 13.77 -4.57
C GLU A 6 -13.01 12.50 -4.17
N VAL A 7 -12.03 12.08 -4.96
CA VAL A 7 -11.20 10.92 -4.64
C VAL A 7 -10.46 11.16 -3.32
N ILE A 8 -9.81 12.30 -3.20
CA ILE A 8 -9.07 12.65 -1.98
C ILE A 8 -10.01 12.61 -0.76
N LYS A 9 -11.20 13.18 -0.88
CA LYS A 9 -12.14 13.24 0.23
C LYS A 9 -12.77 11.90 0.57
N SER A 10 -12.94 11.02 -0.40
CA SER A 10 -13.61 9.73 -0.21
C SER A 10 -12.70 8.63 0.32
N ARG A 11 -11.38 8.80 0.21
CA ARG A 11 -10.43 7.79 0.71
C ARG A 11 -10.65 7.54 2.20
N ARG A 12 -10.64 6.27 2.59
CA ARG A 12 -10.79 5.85 3.99
C ARG A 12 -9.74 4.79 4.32
N SER A 13 -9.39 4.69 5.58
CA SER A 13 -8.59 3.58 6.10
C SER A 13 -9.53 2.38 6.28
N THR A 14 -9.46 1.43 5.38
CA THR A 14 -10.32 0.26 5.37
C THR A 14 -9.97 -0.68 6.52
N ARG A 15 -10.96 -1.21 7.21
CA ARG A 15 -10.78 -2.09 8.38
C ARG A 15 -11.28 -3.51 8.17
N ALA A 16 -11.82 -3.80 7.00
CA ALA A 16 -12.25 -5.16 6.64
C ALA A 16 -12.20 -5.29 5.13
N PHE A 17 -11.54 -6.33 4.65
CA PHE A 17 -11.37 -6.56 3.22
C PHE A 17 -12.06 -7.85 2.82
N LYS A 18 -12.55 -7.89 1.58
CA LYS A 18 -13.05 -9.12 0.98
C LYS A 18 -11.87 -10.04 0.67
N SER A 19 -12.12 -11.34 0.67
CA SER A 19 -11.08 -12.33 0.32
C SER A 19 -10.79 -12.40 -1.16
N GLU A 20 -11.66 -11.83 -1.99
CA GLU A 20 -11.51 -11.83 -3.43
C GLU A 20 -10.31 -11.00 -3.87
N LEU A 21 -9.48 -11.57 -4.73
CA LEU A 21 -8.34 -10.85 -5.30
C LEU A 21 -8.81 -9.84 -6.34
N PRO A 22 -8.43 -8.57 -6.24
CA PRO A 22 -8.72 -7.61 -7.30
C PRO A 22 -7.93 -7.97 -8.56
N PRO A 23 -8.35 -7.49 -9.74
CA PRO A 23 -7.61 -7.75 -10.97
C PRO A 23 -6.16 -7.29 -10.90
N LYS A 24 -5.23 -8.09 -11.44
CA LYS A 24 -3.81 -7.74 -11.41
C LYS A 24 -3.50 -6.43 -12.11
N ASP A 25 -4.19 -6.12 -13.20
CA ASP A 25 -3.98 -4.87 -13.92
C ASP A 25 -4.31 -3.65 -13.07
N GLN A 26 -5.32 -3.75 -12.19
CA GLN A 26 -5.63 -2.68 -11.26
C GLN A 26 -4.52 -2.51 -10.20
N ILE A 27 -3.99 -3.63 -9.71
CA ILE A 27 -2.87 -3.58 -8.76
C ILE A 27 -1.65 -2.94 -9.42
N MET A 28 -1.38 -3.23 -10.69
CA MET A 28 -0.27 -2.62 -11.40
C MET A 28 -0.48 -1.12 -11.63
N GLN A 29 -1.72 -0.68 -11.86
CA GLN A 29 -2.04 0.74 -11.94
C GLN A 29 -1.77 1.46 -10.61
N ILE A 30 -2.08 0.80 -9.50
CA ILE A 30 -1.83 1.34 -8.16
C ILE A 30 -0.33 1.53 -7.94
N VAL A 31 0.47 0.54 -8.31
CA VAL A 31 1.94 0.63 -8.21
C VAL A 31 2.48 1.73 -9.12
N GLU A 32 1.97 1.82 -10.34
CA GLU A 32 2.38 2.87 -11.27
C GLU A 32 2.10 4.26 -10.68
N ALA A 33 0.94 4.46 -10.08
CA ALA A 33 0.62 5.73 -9.43
C ALA A 33 1.64 6.08 -8.33
N ALA A 34 2.05 5.08 -7.56
CA ALA A 34 3.07 5.26 -6.53
C ALA A 34 4.41 5.68 -7.14
N GLU A 35 4.77 5.10 -8.28
CA GLU A 35 6.04 5.42 -8.96
C GLU A 35 6.09 6.85 -9.48
N TRP A 36 4.96 7.48 -9.72
CA TRP A 36 4.89 8.86 -10.19
C TRP A 36 4.97 9.91 -9.09
N ALA A 37 5.10 9.49 -7.84
CA ALA A 37 5.29 10.44 -6.74
C ALA A 37 6.65 11.15 -6.88
N PRO A 38 6.75 12.40 -6.40
CA PRO A 38 8.04 13.09 -6.43
C PRO A 38 9.06 12.43 -5.51
N SER A 39 10.32 12.59 -5.87
CA SER A 39 11.43 12.10 -5.05
C SER A 39 12.45 13.20 -4.87
N GLY A 40 12.97 13.34 -3.65
CA GLY A 40 14.00 14.33 -3.32
C GLY A 40 15.22 14.13 -4.22
N MET A 41 15.58 15.19 -4.96
CA MET A 41 16.71 15.20 -5.90
C MET A 41 16.59 14.13 -7.00
N GLY A 42 15.37 13.61 -7.25
CA GLY A 42 15.14 12.61 -8.29
C GLY A 42 15.87 11.29 -8.07
N LYS A 43 16.13 10.91 -6.85
CA LYS A 43 16.88 9.69 -6.54
C LYS A 43 16.06 8.41 -6.62
N TYR A 44 14.75 8.48 -6.33
CA TYR A 44 13.83 7.33 -6.39
C TYR A 44 14.37 6.09 -5.64
N LEU A 45 14.70 6.28 -4.37
CA LEU A 45 15.33 5.24 -3.53
C LEU A 45 14.32 4.30 -2.89
N TRP A 46 13.21 4.07 -3.54
CA TRP A 46 12.18 3.15 -3.08
C TRP A 46 12.15 1.87 -3.92
N HIS A 47 11.51 0.85 -3.35
CA HIS A 47 11.24 -0.40 -4.04
C HIS A 47 9.84 -0.86 -3.66
N PHE A 48 9.07 -1.33 -4.62
CA PHE A 48 7.72 -1.83 -4.39
C PHE A 48 7.69 -3.35 -4.55
N THR A 49 7.17 -4.03 -3.54
CA THR A 49 6.99 -5.48 -3.58
C THR A 49 5.51 -5.78 -3.45
N VAL A 50 4.95 -6.50 -4.41
CA VAL A 50 3.53 -6.87 -4.41
C VAL A 50 3.38 -8.32 -4.00
N ILE A 51 2.58 -8.56 -2.97
CA ILE A 51 2.18 -9.90 -2.56
C ILE A 51 0.73 -10.08 -3.00
N TYR A 52 0.54 -10.79 -4.09
CA TYR A 52 -0.75 -11.04 -4.71
C TYR A 52 -1.19 -12.47 -4.42
N ASN A 53 -1.46 -12.75 -3.14
CA ASN A 53 -1.79 -14.10 -2.69
C ASN A 53 -2.29 -14.02 -1.25
N ALA A 54 -3.46 -14.58 -0.98
CA ALA A 54 -4.06 -14.52 0.35
C ALA A 54 -3.24 -15.27 1.40
N GLU A 55 -2.71 -16.45 1.03
CA GLU A 55 -1.91 -17.27 1.97
C GLU A 55 -0.60 -16.58 2.33
N LYS A 56 0.11 -16.05 1.33
CA LYS A 56 1.36 -15.32 1.57
C LYS A 56 1.11 -14.04 2.34
N SER A 57 0.00 -13.36 2.07
CA SER A 57 -0.41 -12.17 2.82
C SER A 57 -0.61 -12.51 4.30
N LEU A 58 -1.23 -13.64 4.60
CA LEU A 58 -1.43 -14.08 5.97
C LEU A 58 -0.09 -14.39 6.65
N LYS A 59 0.84 -15.05 5.95
CA LYS A 59 2.17 -15.32 6.48
C LYS A 59 2.91 -14.03 6.82
N LEU A 60 2.82 -13.03 5.94
CA LEU A 60 3.42 -11.73 6.21
C LEU A 60 2.76 -11.07 7.42
N ALA A 61 1.45 -11.13 7.53
CA ALA A 61 0.73 -10.56 8.66
C ALA A 61 1.16 -11.19 9.98
N ARG A 62 1.38 -12.50 9.98
CA ARG A 62 1.86 -13.19 11.16
C ARG A 62 3.26 -12.75 11.55
N ALA A 63 4.15 -12.59 10.58
CA ALA A 63 5.51 -12.10 10.84
C ALA A 63 5.48 -10.67 11.39
N VAL A 64 4.64 -9.80 10.84
CA VAL A 64 4.47 -8.43 11.32
C VAL A 64 3.88 -8.42 12.74
N ALA A 65 2.88 -9.27 12.99
CA ALA A 65 2.26 -9.34 14.30
C ALA A 65 3.28 -9.75 15.38
N GLU A 66 4.15 -10.70 15.07
CA GLU A 66 5.19 -11.14 15.99
C GLU A 66 6.22 -10.04 16.23
N ALA A 67 6.71 -9.42 15.15
CA ALA A 67 7.74 -8.39 15.24
C ALA A 67 7.24 -7.11 15.93
N ASP A 68 5.97 -6.78 15.76
CA ASP A 68 5.38 -5.53 16.24
C ASP A 68 4.39 -5.73 17.39
N ASN A 69 4.32 -6.93 17.94
CA ASN A 69 3.48 -7.30 19.07
C ASN A 69 2.00 -6.94 18.86
N ARG A 70 1.46 -7.25 17.69
CA ARG A 70 0.07 -6.93 17.31
C ARG A 70 -0.95 -7.99 17.73
N GLY A 71 -0.48 -9.08 18.32
CA GLY A 71 -1.34 -10.15 18.78
C GLY A 71 -1.54 -11.25 17.72
N PRO A 72 -1.95 -12.48 18.17
CA PRO A 72 -1.98 -13.66 17.30
C PRO A 72 -3.09 -13.65 16.25
N GLN A 73 -4.09 -12.79 16.41
CA GLN A 73 -5.22 -12.71 15.48
C GLN A 73 -5.01 -11.72 14.35
N TYR A 74 -3.91 -10.97 14.38
CA TYR A 74 -3.66 -9.93 13.38
C TYR A 74 -3.47 -10.54 11.98
N ASN A 75 -4.19 -10.02 11.00
CA ASN A 75 -4.21 -10.56 9.63
C ASN A 75 -4.31 -9.49 8.54
N PHE A 76 -3.82 -8.28 8.78
CA PHE A 76 -3.98 -7.15 7.86
C PHE A 76 -5.46 -6.88 7.52
N TYR A 77 -6.35 -7.08 8.49
CA TYR A 77 -7.79 -6.86 8.30
C TYR A 77 -8.39 -7.72 7.18
N GLY A 78 -7.73 -8.85 6.88
CA GLY A 78 -8.19 -9.79 5.85
C GLY A 78 -7.79 -9.44 4.43
N ALA A 79 -6.92 -8.46 4.22
CA ALA A 79 -6.50 -8.05 2.87
C ALA A 79 -5.75 -9.17 2.16
N PRO A 80 -6.19 -9.56 0.94
CA PRO A 80 -5.52 -10.62 0.19
C PRO A 80 -4.31 -10.15 -0.61
N VAL A 81 -4.15 -8.84 -0.78
CA VAL A 81 -3.03 -8.24 -1.49
C VAL A 81 -2.34 -7.24 -0.59
N ASN A 82 -1.02 -7.28 -0.56
CA ASN A 82 -0.20 -6.34 0.19
C ASN A 82 0.87 -5.77 -0.72
N ILE A 83 1.06 -4.46 -0.64
CA ILE A 83 2.09 -3.75 -1.39
C ILE A 83 3.05 -3.18 -0.36
N ILE A 84 4.29 -3.63 -0.41
CA ILE A 84 5.32 -3.19 0.52
C ILE A 84 6.16 -2.12 -0.17
N ILE A 85 6.26 -0.96 0.45
CA ILE A 85 7.18 0.09 0.01
C ILE A 85 8.39 0.03 0.92
N SER A 86 9.52 -0.36 0.36
CA SER A 86 10.78 -0.35 1.06
C SER A 86 11.66 0.75 0.49
N TYR A 87 12.57 1.27 1.29
CA TYR A 87 13.43 2.38 0.89
C TYR A 87 14.80 2.21 1.51
N LYS A 88 15.77 2.89 0.89
CA LYS A 88 17.16 2.79 1.32
C LYS A 88 17.31 3.36 2.73
N ARG A 89 17.91 2.56 3.62
CA ARG A 89 18.18 2.96 4.99
C ARG A 89 19.17 4.12 5.03
N ASP A 90 18.98 5.00 6.00
CA ASP A 90 19.88 6.11 6.28
C ASP A 90 19.97 7.17 5.18
N GLU A 91 19.00 7.17 4.26
CA GLU A 91 18.86 8.24 3.27
C GLU A 91 17.87 9.27 3.77
N HIS A 92 18.30 10.52 3.77
CA HIS A 92 17.53 11.64 4.31
C HIS A 92 16.13 11.77 3.72
N HIS A 93 16.00 11.58 2.41
CA HIS A 93 14.72 11.77 1.71
C HIS A 93 13.88 10.50 1.59
N ALA A 94 14.44 9.34 1.89
CA ALA A 94 13.80 8.07 1.55
C ALA A 94 12.46 7.86 2.26
N LEU A 95 12.39 8.16 3.55
CA LEU A 95 11.13 8.02 4.31
C LEU A 95 10.04 8.95 3.78
N VAL A 96 10.40 10.19 3.51
CA VAL A 96 9.45 11.20 3.00
C VAL A 96 8.98 10.81 1.59
N ASP A 97 9.90 10.38 0.75
CA ASP A 97 9.59 9.92 -0.61
C ASP A 97 8.64 8.71 -0.56
N GLY A 98 8.90 7.78 0.34
CA GLY A 98 8.03 6.61 0.52
C GLY A 98 6.62 6.99 0.95
N ALA A 99 6.50 7.98 1.83
CA ALA A 99 5.19 8.48 2.27
C ALA A 99 4.42 9.13 1.12
N ALA A 100 5.10 9.89 0.26
CA ALA A 100 4.48 10.50 -0.92
C ALA A 100 3.98 9.42 -1.88
N ALA A 101 4.80 8.40 -2.13
CA ALA A 101 4.42 7.27 -2.97
C ALA A 101 3.22 6.52 -2.38
N MET A 102 3.19 6.34 -1.08
CA MET A 102 2.09 5.68 -0.38
C MET A 102 0.77 6.42 -0.60
N GLU A 103 0.76 7.75 -0.48
CA GLU A 103 -0.48 8.50 -0.69
C GLU A 103 -0.99 8.36 -2.12
N ASN A 104 -0.12 8.42 -3.13
CA ASN A 104 -0.53 8.17 -4.51
C ASN A 104 -1.16 6.79 -4.66
N LEU A 105 -0.57 5.78 -4.03
CA LEU A 105 -1.07 4.41 -4.03
C LEU A 105 -2.49 4.33 -3.45
N LEU A 106 -2.69 4.96 -2.29
CA LEU A 106 -4.00 4.96 -1.62
C LEU A 106 -5.06 5.66 -2.45
N LEU A 107 -4.71 6.79 -3.07
CA LEU A 107 -5.63 7.54 -3.91
C LEU A 107 -6.02 6.76 -5.16
N MET A 108 -5.06 6.10 -5.81
CA MET A 108 -5.36 5.30 -6.99
C MET A 108 -6.25 4.10 -6.64
N ALA A 109 -6.01 3.45 -5.51
CA ALA A 109 -6.88 2.38 -5.04
C ALA A 109 -8.32 2.89 -4.88
N THR A 110 -8.48 4.07 -4.29
CA THR A 110 -9.79 4.70 -4.12
C THR A 110 -10.45 4.98 -5.47
N GLU A 111 -9.69 5.51 -6.44
CA GLU A 111 -10.19 5.78 -7.79
C GLU A 111 -10.71 4.51 -8.45
N LEU A 112 -10.05 3.38 -8.21
CA LEU A 112 -10.44 2.08 -8.78
C LEU A 112 -11.54 1.38 -8.00
N GLY A 113 -12.06 2.00 -6.94
CA GLY A 113 -13.12 1.41 -6.12
C GLY A 113 -12.62 0.36 -5.15
N LEU A 114 -11.32 0.34 -4.86
CA LEU A 114 -10.72 -0.61 -3.94
C LEU A 114 -10.45 0.03 -2.58
N GLY A 115 -10.69 -0.73 -1.52
CA GLY A 115 -10.30 -0.32 -0.18
C GLY A 115 -8.80 -0.41 0.00
N SER A 116 -8.26 0.42 0.87
CA SER A 116 -6.83 0.41 1.16
C SER A 116 -6.56 0.82 2.60
N ARG A 117 -5.39 0.47 3.09
CA ARG A 117 -4.96 0.85 4.43
C ARG A 117 -3.44 0.93 4.50
N TRP A 118 -2.95 2.00 5.07
CA TRP A 118 -1.53 2.19 5.33
C TRP A 118 -1.19 1.52 6.67
N ILE A 119 -0.33 0.53 6.62
CA ILE A 119 0.24 -0.12 7.82
C ILE A 119 1.65 0.42 7.99
N ASN A 120 1.86 1.01 9.14
CA ASN A 120 3.13 1.66 9.44
C ASN A 120 3.99 0.74 10.30
#